data_c414062a880bec70319d6bbb4e4a5cb9
#
_entry.id   c414062a880bec70319d6bbb4e4a5cb9
#
_cell.length_a   1.000
_cell.length_b   1.000
_cell.length_c   1.000
_cell.angle_alpha   90.00
_cell.angle_beta   90.00
_cell.angle_gamma   90.00
#
_symmetry.space_group_name_H-M   'P 1'
#
loop_
_entity.id
_entity.type
_entity.pdbx_description
1 polymer ?
#
loop_
_entity_poly.entity_id
_entity_poly.type
_entity_poly.pdbx_seq_one_letter_code
_entity_poly.pdbx_strand_id
1 'polypeptide(L)'
;MTSVLLGGFTAVFLALAPTGALAEARFEKWIKTFYPEAAKAGITAQTYNAAFAGITSPDPDVLQKAQYQPEFTTQIWDYLDSRVNPYTVKMGKEAAAKNMRSLQNIEKYFGVDRNILMAIWSMESNYGAVLSKTEKLHYVPQALATLAYADPKRAGYAKKQLIAALKIIQAGDIKPSEMTGSWAGAMGHTQFIPTSYLIYGVDADGNGKRDIWHSVPDALATAANLLHKNGWENGRTWGYEVVAPGRAGSLAGKTKTIAEWEKLGFRRPGDRGFKFKDERATLKMPAGEGGPAFLLTKNFYVIKRYNASDNYALGVGMLADQLGGSTGLVQSWPRPEGALDAKEKFEIQSRLKALGYYSGEVDGNLGSGSKTAIEAFMKRKGLNGEPEPSKTLLQHLRR
;
A
#
# COMPACT_ATOMS: atom_id res chain seq x y z
N MET A 1 19.15 86.56 8.96
CA MET A 1 20.15 85.53 9.26
C MET A 1 19.45 84.35 9.88
N THR A 2 19.14 83.38 9.09
CA THR A 2 18.39 82.23 9.54
C THR A 2 19.16 80.95 9.13
N SER A 3 19.80 80.33 10.11
CA SER A 3 20.55 79.09 9.92
C SER A 3 19.64 77.88 9.86
N VAL A 4 19.72 77.14 8.76
CA VAL A 4 19.01 75.81 8.57
C VAL A 4 20.00 74.74 8.98
N LEU A 5 19.61 73.95 10.02
CA LEU A 5 20.29 72.73 10.43
C LEU A 5 19.76 71.55 9.58
N LEU A 6 20.62 70.95 8.76
CA LEU A 6 20.37 69.68 8.10
C LEU A 6 20.60 68.53 9.10
N GLY A 7 19.57 67.85 9.51
CA GLY A 7 19.64 66.59 10.25
C GLY A 7 19.73 65.41 9.28
N GLY A 8 20.90 64.73 9.26
CA GLY A 8 21.10 63.50 8.48
C GLY A 8 20.35 62.31 9.12
N PHE A 9 19.41 61.74 8.42
CA PHE A 9 18.78 60.46 8.76
C PHE A 9 19.66 59.34 8.20
N THR A 10 20.35 58.61 9.07
CA THR A 10 21.02 57.35 8.70
C THR A 10 19.97 56.24 8.70
N ALA A 11 19.52 55.82 7.53
CA ALA A 11 18.64 54.66 7.40
C ALA A 11 19.46 53.37 7.64
N VAL A 12 19.22 52.73 8.77
CA VAL A 12 19.72 51.37 9.04
C VAL A 12 18.85 50.42 8.26
N PHE A 13 19.35 49.92 7.13
CA PHE A 13 18.75 48.76 6.44
C PHE A 13 18.99 47.51 7.25
N LEU A 14 18.04 47.08 8.09
CA LEU A 14 17.98 45.71 8.56
C LEU A 14 17.60 44.83 7.36
N ALA A 15 18.58 44.13 6.79
CA ALA A 15 18.33 43.07 5.83
C ALA A 15 17.61 41.93 6.56
N LEU A 16 16.29 41.87 6.42
CA LEU A 16 15.50 40.68 6.76
C LEU A 16 15.97 39.53 5.85
N ALA A 17 16.78 38.62 6.39
CA ALA A 17 17.09 37.39 5.69
C ALA A 17 15.76 36.68 5.39
N PRO A 18 15.54 36.17 4.16
CA PRO A 18 14.32 35.49 3.82
C PRO A 18 14.13 34.32 4.78
N THR A 19 12.93 34.14 5.30
CA THR A 19 12.59 33.11 6.29
C THR A 19 12.97 31.69 5.86
N GLY A 20 13.12 31.43 4.56
CA GLY A 20 13.63 30.19 3.99
C GLY A 20 15.09 29.90 4.33
N ALA A 21 15.99 30.89 4.20
CA ALA A 21 17.43 30.69 4.46
C ALA A 21 17.72 30.35 5.94
N LEU A 22 16.93 30.89 6.88
CA LEU A 22 17.02 30.54 8.30
C LEU A 22 16.54 29.13 8.60
N ALA A 23 15.51 28.66 7.89
CA ALA A 23 15.00 27.30 8.04
C ALA A 23 16.00 26.28 7.48
N GLU A 24 16.61 26.55 6.34
CA GLU A 24 17.66 25.73 5.72
C GLU A 24 18.88 25.63 6.65
N ALA A 25 19.42 26.74 7.15
CA ALA A 25 20.54 26.73 8.07
C ALA A 25 20.28 25.93 9.35
N ARG A 26 19.04 25.94 9.85
CA ARG A 26 18.63 25.14 11.02
C ARG A 26 18.58 23.63 10.72
N PHE A 27 18.11 23.27 9.53
CA PHE A 27 18.06 21.87 9.12
C PHE A 27 19.45 21.31 8.86
N GLU A 28 20.32 22.04 8.17
CA GLU A 28 21.74 21.66 8.01
C GLU A 28 22.44 21.48 9.36
N LYS A 29 22.20 22.40 10.29
CA LYS A 29 22.73 22.27 11.66
C LYS A 29 22.22 21.00 12.32
N TRP A 30 20.93 20.69 12.16
CA TRP A 30 20.35 19.46 12.71
C TRP A 30 21.03 18.22 12.10
N ILE A 31 21.23 18.15 10.79
CA ILE A 31 21.96 17.06 10.14
C ILE A 31 23.35 16.90 10.77
N LYS A 32 24.11 17.98 10.93
CA LYS A 32 25.44 17.92 11.55
C LYS A 32 25.39 17.43 13.00
N THR A 33 24.41 17.87 13.77
CA THR A 33 24.24 17.46 15.18
C THR A 33 23.70 16.05 15.37
N PHE A 34 23.07 15.46 14.36
CA PHE A 34 22.60 14.08 14.38
C PHE A 34 23.71 13.04 14.10
N TYR A 35 24.80 13.45 13.44
CA TYR A 35 25.90 12.54 13.11
C TYR A 35 26.48 11.77 14.33
N PRO A 36 26.73 12.35 15.50
CA PRO A 36 27.20 11.59 16.67
C PRO A 36 26.28 10.45 17.08
N GLU A 37 24.94 10.63 16.95
CA GLU A 37 23.96 9.56 17.22
C GLU A 37 24.08 8.44 16.16
N ALA A 38 24.21 8.80 14.89
CA ALA A 38 24.42 7.85 13.80
C ALA A 38 25.77 7.12 13.92
N ALA A 39 26.84 7.83 14.25
CA ALA A 39 28.17 7.25 14.48
C ALA A 39 28.19 6.24 15.63
N LYS A 40 27.50 6.56 16.74
CA LYS A 40 27.31 5.63 17.88
C LYS A 40 26.56 4.35 17.43
N ALA A 41 25.68 4.44 16.42
CA ALA A 41 25.00 3.29 15.83
C ALA A 41 25.83 2.55 14.77
N GLY A 42 27.10 2.93 14.54
CA GLY A 42 28.03 2.29 13.63
C GLY A 42 28.05 2.86 12.20
N ILE A 43 27.48 4.05 11.97
CA ILE A 43 27.51 4.69 10.65
C ILE A 43 28.83 5.44 10.48
N THR A 44 29.56 5.13 9.39
CA THR A 44 30.82 5.83 9.06
C THR A 44 30.57 7.25 8.56
N ALA A 45 31.54 8.12 8.76
CA ALA A 45 31.50 9.49 8.22
C ALA A 45 31.35 9.50 6.70
N GLN A 46 31.99 8.57 6.00
CA GLN A 46 31.88 8.43 4.56
C GLN A 46 30.44 8.16 4.13
N THR A 47 29.76 7.16 4.73
CA THR A 47 28.37 6.84 4.43
C THR A 47 27.45 8.01 4.76
N TYR A 48 27.65 8.63 5.93
CA TYR A 48 26.82 9.75 6.37
C TYR A 48 26.92 10.94 5.41
N ASN A 49 28.14 11.34 5.08
CA ASN A 49 28.37 12.45 4.16
C ASN A 49 27.85 12.16 2.75
N ALA A 50 27.99 10.93 2.26
CA ALA A 50 27.42 10.52 0.97
C ALA A 50 25.90 10.56 0.96
N ALA A 51 25.25 10.13 2.05
CA ALA A 51 23.79 10.14 2.17
C ALA A 51 23.20 11.56 2.27
N PHE A 52 23.93 12.50 2.87
CA PHE A 52 23.46 13.87 3.03
C PHE A 52 24.10 14.87 2.05
N ALA A 53 24.85 14.40 1.06
CA ALA A 53 25.46 15.27 0.05
C ALA A 53 24.39 16.08 -0.70
N GLY A 54 24.49 17.42 -0.64
CA GLY A 54 23.54 18.32 -1.29
C GLY A 54 22.17 18.48 -0.59
N ILE A 55 21.96 17.86 0.56
CA ILE A 55 20.72 18.00 1.34
C ILE A 55 20.86 19.17 2.30
N THR A 56 20.23 20.31 1.97
CA THR A 56 20.28 21.55 2.74
C THR A 56 18.98 21.92 3.41
N SER A 57 17.84 21.40 2.90
CA SER A 57 16.49 21.75 3.38
C SER A 57 15.63 20.52 3.68
N PRO A 58 14.61 20.63 4.57
CA PRO A 58 13.59 19.63 4.72
C PRO A 58 12.83 19.45 3.40
N ASP A 59 12.31 18.24 3.18
CA ASP A 59 11.41 17.98 2.05
C ASP A 59 10.03 18.61 2.32
N PRO A 60 9.58 19.59 1.50
CA PRO A 60 8.33 20.31 1.75
C PRO A 60 7.08 19.45 1.61
N ASP A 61 7.09 18.45 0.72
CA ASP A 61 5.97 17.53 0.53
C ASP A 61 5.84 16.57 1.73
N VAL A 62 6.96 16.13 2.30
CA VAL A 62 6.96 15.36 3.55
C VAL A 62 6.37 16.17 4.71
N LEU A 63 6.71 17.46 4.83
CA LEU A 63 6.14 18.34 5.85
C LEU A 63 4.62 18.46 5.71
N GLN A 64 4.14 18.66 4.49
CA GLN A 64 2.72 18.76 4.18
C GLN A 64 1.97 17.46 4.50
N LYS A 65 2.49 16.32 4.04
CA LYS A 65 1.89 14.99 4.26
C LYS A 65 1.92 14.57 5.73
N ALA A 66 2.92 14.98 6.50
CA ALA A 66 3.00 14.71 7.93
C ALA A 66 1.90 15.40 8.74
N GLN A 67 1.43 16.56 8.29
CA GLN A 67 0.36 17.32 8.93
C GLN A 67 -1.04 16.80 8.57
N TYR A 68 -1.18 16.18 7.38
CA TYR A 68 -2.46 15.70 6.87
C TYR A 68 -2.63 14.21 7.14
N GLN A 69 -3.50 13.87 8.09
CA GLN A 69 -3.99 12.51 8.29
C GLN A 69 -5.46 12.47 7.91
N PRO A 70 -5.82 12.01 6.69
CA PRO A 70 -7.21 11.79 6.36
C PRO A 70 -7.76 10.70 7.28
N GLU A 71 -8.90 10.98 7.94
CA GLU A 71 -9.68 9.93 8.59
C GLU A 71 -10.17 8.96 7.50
N PHE A 72 -9.66 7.75 7.51
CA PHE A 72 -10.11 6.70 6.58
C PHE A 72 -11.47 6.16 7.04
N THR A 73 -12.54 6.83 6.64
CA THR A 73 -13.93 6.37 6.82
C THR A 73 -14.43 5.51 5.64
N THR A 74 -13.52 5.08 4.77
CA THR A 74 -13.87 4.29 3.58
C THR A 74 -14.50 2.97 3.98
N GLN A 75 -15.69 2.69 3.44
CA GLN A 75 -16.37 1.41 3.64
C GLN A 75 -15.48 0.27 3.13
N ILE A 76 -15.59 -0.90 3.79
CA ILE A 76 -14.74 -2.04 3.45
C ILE A 76 -14.87 -2.45 1.97
N TRP A 77 -16.06 -2.41 1.42
CA TRP A 77 -16.29 -2.78 0.02
C TRP A 77 -15.67 -1.79 -0.96
N ASP A 78 -15.63 -0.49 -0.64
CA ASP A 78 -14.97 0.51 -1.50
C ASP A 78 -13.45 0.34 -1.46
N TYR A 79 -12.89 0.04 -0.29
CA TYR A 79 -11.49 -0.32 -0.16
C TYR A 79 -11.15 -1.56 -0.99
N LEU A 80 -11.93 -2.62 -0.85
CA LEU A 80 -11.70 -3.88 -1.56
C LEU A 80 -11.89 -3.72 -3.07
N ASP A 81 -12.91 -2.99 -3.53
CA ASP A 81 -13.13 -2.72 -4.96
C ASP A 81 -11.94 -2.02 -5.61
N SER A 82 -11.32 -1.08 -4.91
CA SER A 82 -10.15 -0.37 -5.42
C SER A 82 -8.90 -1.25 -5.53
N ARG A 83 -8.83 -2.36 -4.77
CA ARG A 83 -7.66 -3.23 -4.66
C ARG A 83 -7.84 -4.60 -5.29
N VAL A 84 -9.07 -5.14 -5.25
CA VAL A 84 -9.41 -6.49 -5.71
C VAL A 84 -10.45 -6.38 -6.82
N ASN A 85 -10.00 -6.25 -8.05
CA ASN A 85 -10.83 -6.01 -9.23
C ASN A 85 -10.25 -6.72 -10.47
N PRO A 86 -10.99 -6.82 -11.58
CA PRO A 86 -10.53 -7.51 -12.77
C PRO A 86 -9.20 -6.99 -13.33
N TYR A 87 -8.94 -5.67 -13.21
CA TYR A 87 -7.68 -5.07 -13.66
C TYR A 87 -6.50 -5.55 -12.83
N THR A 88 -6.60 -5.47 -11.48
CA THR A 88 -5.51 -5.91 -10.59
C THR A 88 -5.23 -7.41 -10.72
N VAL A 89 -6.26 -8.24 -10.93
CA VAL A 89 -6.11 -9.68 -11.20
C VAL A 89 -5.40 -9.92 -12.53
N LYS A 90 -5.78 -9.21 -13.60
CA LYS A 90 -5.12 -9.32 -14.91
C LYS A 90 -3.65 -8.95 -14.82
N MET A 91 -3.35 -7.78 -14.27
CA MET A 91 -1.96 -7.31 -14.08
C MET A 91 -1.14 -8.27 -13.23
N GLY A 92 -1.74 -8.84 -12.19
CA GLY A 92 -1.09 -9.81 -11.32
C GLY A 92 -0.75 -11.12 -12.03
N LYS A 93 -1.63 -11.63 -12.87
CA LYS A 93 -1.36 -12.83 -13.69
C LYS A 93 -0.23 -12.59 -14.69
N GLU A 94 -0.21 -11.42 -15.34
CA GLU A 94 0.85 -11.03 -16.26
C GLU A 94 2.20 -10.88 -15.55
N ALA A 95 2.22 -10.22 -14.38
CA ALA A 95 3.41 -10.07 -13.55
C ALA A 95 3.90 -11.41 -13.00
N ALA A 96 2.98 -12.30 -12.56
CA ALA A 96 3.32 -13.64 -12.11
C ALA A 96 3.95 -14.50 -13.22
N ALA A 97 3.42 -14.43 -14.44
CA ALA A 97 3.98 -15.16 -15.58
C ALA A 97 5.44 -14.75 -15.86
N LYS A 98 5.75 -13.45 -15.79
CA LYS A 98 7.12 -12.92 -15.98
C LYS A 98 8.09 -13.37 -14.88
N ASN A 99 7.61 -13.65 -13.67
CA ASN A 99 8.42 -13.97 -12.49
C ASN A 99 8.22 -15.41 -12.00
N MET A 100 7.60 -16.29 -12.79
CA MET A 100 7.14 -17.61 -12.35
C MET A 100 8.24 -18.47 -11.73
N ARG A 101 9.43 -18.50 -12.35
CA ARG A 101 10.57 -19.29 -11.83
C ARG A 101 10.99 -18.82 -10.43
N SER A 102 11.12 -17.52 -10.24
CA SER A 102 11.48 -16.92 -8.94
C SER A 102 10.40 -17.19 -7.90
N LEU A 103 9.12 -16.99 -8.27
CA LEU A 103 7.98 -17.27 -7.39
C LEU A 103 7.93 -18.74 -6.93
N GLN A 104 8.17 -19.70 -7.83
CA GLN A 104 8.23 -21.13 -7.48
C GLN A 104 9.37 -21.44 -6.52
N ASN A 105 10.55 -20.86 -6.73
CA ASN A 105 11.69 -21.04 -5.84
C ASN A 105 11.45 -20.44 -4.46
N ILE A 106 10.89 -19.22 -4.40
CA ILE A 106 10.55 -18.52 -3.15
C ILE A 106 9.48 -19.29 -2.37
N GLU A 107 8.41 -19.75 -3.05
CA GLU A 107 7.35 -20.55 -2.43
C GLU A 107 7.91 -21.87 -1.87
N LYS A 108 8.74 -22.55 -2.64
CA LYS A 108 9.40 -23.80 -2.20
C LYS A 108 10.29 -23.58 -0.98
N TYR A 109 11.04 -22.47 -0.94
CA TYR A 109 12.00 -22.19 0.14
C TYR A 109 11.34 -21.70 1.42
N PHE A 110 10.41 -20.75 1.31
CA PHE A 110 9.76 -20.11 2.48
C PHE A 110 8.43 -20.76 2.87
N GLY A 111 7.86 -21.60 2.02
CA GLY A 111 6.54 -22.22 2.25
C GLY A 111 5.38 -21.23 2.15
N VAL A 112 5.59 -20.03 1.61
CA VAL A 112 4.56 -19.00 1.45
C VAL A 112 3.96 -19.09 0.06
N ASP A 113 2.62 -19.17 -0.02
CA ASP A 113 1.89 -19.22 -1.30
C ASP A 113 2.25 -18.03 -2.19
N ARG A 114 2.65 -18.30 -3.44
CA ARG A 114 3.05 -17.29 -4.41
C ARG A 114 1.96 -16.27 -4.71
N ASN A 115 0.67 -16.65 -4.65
CA ASN A 115 -0.42 -15.72 -4.89
C ASN A 115 -0.56 -14.71 -3.75
N ILE A 116 -0.24 -15.09 -2.51
CA ILE A 116 -0.15 -14.15 -1.38
C ILE A 116 0.96 -13.14 -1.62
N LEU A 117 2.14 -13.56 -2.10
CA LEU A 117 3.25 -12.66 -2.41
C LEU A 117 2.87 -11.69 -3.54
N MET A 118 2.21 -12.18 -4.57
CA MET A 118 1.69 -11.35 -5.67
C MET A 118 0.64 -10.36 -5.19
N ALA A 119 -0.25 -10.79 -4.28
CA ALA A 119 -1.27 -9.90 -3.71
C ALA A 119 -0.63 -8.80 -2.83
N ILE A 120 0.37 -9.12 -2.02
CA ILE A 120 1.15 -8.11 -1.27
C ILE A 120 1.81 -7.13 -2.23
N TRP A 121 2.48 -7.61 -3.28
CA TRP A 121 3.12 -6.74 -4.27
C TRP A 121 2.13 -5.79 -4.95
N SER A 122 0.91 -6.27 -5.24
CA SER A 122 -0.19 -5.42 -5.70
C SER A 122 -0.55 -4.33 -4.72
N MET A 123 -0.80 -4.71 -3.45
CA MET A 123 -1.22 -3.78 -2.40
C MET A 123 -0.19 -2.68 -2.14
N GLU A 124 1.10 -3.02 -2.19
CA GLU A 124 2.19 -2.12 -1.83
C GLU A 124 2.56 -1.15 -2.95
N SER A 125 2.67 -1.64 -4.19
CA SER A 125 3.19 -0.82 -5.28
C SER A 125 2.50 -1.02 -6.63
N ASN A 126 1.34 -1.69 -6.65
CA ASN A 126 0.64 -2.06 -7.89
C ASN A 126 1.60 -2.76 -8.87
N TYR A 127 2.22 -3.85 -8.38
CA TYR A 127 3.22 -4.64 -9.13
C TYR A 127 4.43 -3.82 -9.60
N GLY A 128 4.83 -2.83 -8.80
CA GLY A 128 5.96 -1.95 -9.09
C GLY A 128 5.60 -0.70 -9.91
N ALA A 129 4.37 -0.54 -10.40
CA ALA A 129 3.97 0.60 -11.22
C ALA A 129 4.13 1.96 -10.50
N VAL A 130 4.08 1.97 -9.16
CA VAL A 130 4.31 3.19 -8.36
C VAL A 130 5.77 3.65 -8.47
N LEU A 131 6.73 2.73 -8.63
CA LEU A 131 8.16 3.04 -8.68
C LEU A 131 8.58 3.76 -9.96
N SER A 132 7.80 3.62 -11.04
CA SER A 132 8.03 4.36 -12.29
C SER A 132 7.56 5.83 -12.23
N LYS A 133 6.80 6.21 -11.21
CA LYS A 133 6.31 7.57 -10.97
C LYS A 133 7.28 8.32 -10.07
N THR A 134 8.46 8.61 -10.60
CA THR A 134 9.58 9.18 -9.83
C THR A 134 9.24 10.50 -9.14
N GLU A 135 8.32 11.28 -9.68
CA GLU A 135 7.81 12.53 -9.10
C GLU A 135 7.01 12.33 -7.79
N LYS A 136 6.62 11.07 -7.49
CA LYS A 136 5.92 10.71 -6.25
C LYS A 136 6.81 10.04 -5.23
N LEU A 137 8.06 9.79 -5.59
CA LEU A 137 9.03 9.16 -4.71
C LEU A 137 9.89 10.21 -4.02
N HIS A 138 10.23 9.92 -2.77
CA HIS A 138 11.11 10.75 -1.95
C HIS A 138 12.47 10.09 -1.80
N TYR A 139 13.51 10.88 -1.65
CA TYR A 139 14.79 10.39 -1.18
C TYR A 139 14.65 10.00 0.31
N VAL A 140 14.74 8.71 0.61
CA VAL A 140 14.40 8.17 1.93
C VAL A 140 15.20 8.80 3.08
N PRO A 141 16.52 9.00 2.99
CA PRO A 141 17.25 9.68 4.05
C PRO A 141 16.77 11.10 4.33
N GLN A 142 16.46 11.90 3.29
CA GLN A 142 15.93 13.27 3.46
C GLN A 142 14.52 13.25 4.04
N ALA A 143 13.64 12.36 3.56
CA ALA A 143 12.27 12.23 4.08
C ALA A 143 12.27 11.88 5.57
N LEU A 144 13.07 10.91 5.99
CA LEU A 144 13.20 10.52 7.38
C LEU A 144 13.88 11.58 8.25
N ALA A 145 14.90 12.27 7.72
CA ALA A 145 15.52 13.41 8.40
C ALA A 145 14.51 14.56 8.60
N THR A 146 13.69 14.83 7.59
CA THR A 146 12.60 15.83 7.67
C THR A 146 11.61 15.49 8.77
N LEU A 147 11.13 14.26 8.83
CA LEU A 147 10.24 13.82 9.90
C LEU A 147 10.89 13.87 11.28
N ALA A 148 12.17 13.47 11.38
CA ALA A 148 12.92 13.51 12.63
C ALA A 148 13.15 14.93 13.14
N TYR A 149 13.31 15.88 12.22
CA TYR A 149 13.53 17.29 12.53
C TYR A 149 12.22 18.03 12.88
N ALA A 150 11.17 17.82 12.09
CA ALA A 150 9.99 18.69 12.09
C ALA A 150 8.76 18.10 12.79
N ASP A 151 8.71 16.78 13.02
CA ASP A 151 7.56 16.12 13.66
C ASP A 151 7.90 15.54 15.03
N PRO A 152 7.68 16.28 16.14
CA PRO A 152 8.04 15.81 17.48
C PRO A 152 7.38 14.48 17.86
N LYS A 153 6.18 14.17 17.34
CA LYS A 153 5.46 12.93 17.63
C LYS A 153 6.12 11.72 16.98
N ARG A 154 6.73 11.92 15.81
CA ARG A 154 7.39 10.85 15.02
C ARG A 154 8.91 10.89 15.09
N ALA A 155 9.52 11.91 15.71
CA ALA A 155 10.98 12.13 15.72
C ALA A 155 11.76 10.88 16.14
N GLY A 156 11.39 10.23 17.25
CA GLY A 156 12.07 9.03 17.71
C GLY A 156 11.97 7.85 16.74
N TYR A 157 10.79 7.64 16.15
CA TYR A 157 10.58 6.64 15.11
C TYR A 157 11.41 6.96 13.86
N ALA A 158 11.34 8.20 13.37
CA ALA A 158 12.02 8.63 12.17
C ALA A 158 13.54 8.53 12.29
N LYS A 159 14.14 8.92 13.42
CA LYS A 159 15.56 8.72 13.70
C LYS A 159 15.98 7.26 13.65
N LYS A 160 15.18 6.36 14.24
CA LYS A 160 15.43 4.92 14.19
C LYS A 160 15.40 4.39 12.74
N GLN A 161 14.43 4.82 11.94
CA GLN A 161 14.35 4.44 10.54
C GLN A 161 15.51 5.05 9.73
N LEU A 162 15.90 6.29 10.00
CA LEU A 162 17.02 6.95 9.34
C LEU A 162 18.35 6.22 9.58
N ILE A 163 18.63 5.84 10.83
CA ILE A 163 19.82 5.03 11.15
C ILE A 163 19.79 3.71 10.39
N ALA A 164 18.65 3.05 10.32
CA ALA A 164 18.50 1.81 9.55
C ALA A 164 18.71 2.03 8.04
N ALA A 165 18.18 3.13 7.47
CA ALA A 165 18.42 3.51 6.07
C ALA A 165 19.92 3.72 5.78
N LEU A 166 20.62 4.42 6.67
CA LEU A 166 22.07 4.62 6.55
C LEU A 166 22.86 3.30 6.63
N LYS A 167 22.40 2.33 7.45
CA LYS A 167 22.99 0.98 7.51
C LYS A 167 22.83 0.22 6.19
N ILE A 168 21.67 0.36 5.54
CA ILE A 168 21.39 -0.26 4.24
C ILE A 168 22.35 0.30 3.17
N ILE A 169 22.50 1.62 3.13
CA ILE A 169 23.48 2.27 2.24
C ILE A 169 24.90 1.79 2.55
N GLN A 170 25.28 1.74 3.82
CA GLN A 170 26.62 1.33 4.26
C GLN A 170 26.93 -0.13 3.90
N ALA A 171 25.91 -1.01 3.90
CA ALA A 171 26.05 -2.39 3.47
C ALA A 171 26.23 -2.54 1.95
N GLY A 172 25.95 -1.48 1.17
CA GLY A 172 26.06 -1.48 -0.29
C GLY A 172 24.87 -2.12 -1.01
N ASP A 173 23.77 -2.39 -0.30
CA ASP A 173 22.55 -2.95 -0.87
C ASP A 173 21.92 -1.99 -1.92
N ILE A 174 22.07 -0.68 -1.71
CA ILE A 174 21.59 0.36 -2.60
C ILE A 174 22.55 1.58 -2.56
N LYS A 175 22.70 2.29 -3.68
CA LYS A 175 23.42 3.57 -3.68
C LYS A 175 22.57 4.67 -3.04
N PRO A 176 23.20 5.68 -2.40
CA PRO A 176 22.45 6.81 -1.83
C PRO A 176 21.45 7.42 -2.83
N SER A 177 21.89 7.71 -4.06
CA SER A 177 21.05 8.35 -5.10
C SER A 177 19.84 7.50 -5.55
N GLU A 178 19.83 6.21 -5.28
CA GLU A 178 18.79 5.26 -5.70
C GLU A 178 17.85 4.87 -4.56
N MET A 179 18.15 5.29 -3.31
CA MET A 179 17.35 4.95 -2.13
C MET A 179 16.08 5.80 -2.07
N THR A 180 15.13 5.47 -2.93
CA THR A 180 13.84 6.15 -3.04
C THR A 180 12.73 5.37 -2.34
N GLY A 181 11.67 6.08 -1.94
CA GLY A 181 10.54 5.46 -1.27
C GLY A 181 9.38 6.43 -1.02
N SER A 182 8.50 6.07 -0.10
CA SER A 182 7.39 6.93 0.32
C SER A 182 7.89 8.09 1.20
N TRP A 183 7.04 9.09 1.38
CA TRP A 183 7.28 10.22 2.30
C TRP A 183 7.58 9.80 3.75
N ALA A 184 7.14 8.61 4.16
CA ALA A 184 7.37 8.04 5.49
C ALA A 184 8.45 6.95 5.52
N GLY A 185 9.22 6.77 4.43
CA GLY A 185 10.37 5.90 4.36
C GLY A 185 10.09 4.44 4.00
N ALA A 186 8.91 4.10 3.47
CA ALA A 186 8.65 2.77 2.91
C ALA A 186 9.30 2.64 1.53
N MET A 187 10.00 1.52 1.26
CA MET A 187 10.96 1.39 0.18
C MET A 187 10.64 0.26 -0.80
N GLY A 188 10.93 0.48 -2.06
CA GLY A 188 10.98 -0.53 -3.11
C GLY A 188 9.63 -1.15 -3.47
N HIS A 189 9.68 -2.28 -4.17
CA HIS A 189 8.52 -3.00 -4.70
C HIS A 189 7.51 -3.43 -3.62
N THR A 190 7.98 -3.77 -2.45
CA THR A 190 7.19 -4.33 -1.34
C THR A 190 7.12 -3.40 -0.13
N GLN A 191 7.49 -2.14 -0.30
CA GLN A 191 7.30 -1.03 0.64
C GLN A 191 7.77 -1.32 2.07
N PHE A 192 8.96 -1.94 2.20
CA PHE A 192 9.57 -2.18 3.50
C PHE A 192 10.09 -0.89 4.13
N ILE A 193 9.79 -0.68 5.42
CA ILE A 193 10.49 0.33 6.21
C ILE A 193 11.92 -0.14 6.53
N PRO A 194 12.89 0.78 6.67
CA PRO A 194 14.32 0.42 6.82
C PRO A 194 14.62 -0.60 7.91
N THR A 195 14.00 -0.48 9.08
CA THR A 195 14.23 -1.45 10.18
C THR A 195 13.73 -2.85 9.86
N SER A 196 12.58 -2.96 9.18
CA SER A 196 12.05 -4.27 8.76
C SER A 196 12.89 -4.87 7.65
N TYR A 197 13.39 -4.05 6.72
CA TYR A 197 14.31 -4.49 5.69
C TYR A 197 15.58 -5.13 6.29
N LEU A 198 16.19 -4.52 7.31
CA LEU A 198 17.37 -5.09 7.98
C LEU A 198 17.13 -6.45 8.61
N ILE A 199 15.89 -6.73 9.03
CA ILE A 199 15.49 -8.01 9.67
C ILE A 199 15.17 -9.08 8.63
N TYR A 200 14.49 -8.69 7.54
CA TYR A 200 13.86 -9.64 6.62
C TYR A 200 14.48 -9.65 5.22
N GLY A 201 15.35 -8.69 4.88
CA GLY A 201 15.97 -8.57 3.56
C GLY A 201 16.66 -9.86 3.10
N VAL A 202 16.41 -10.26 1.86
CA VAL A 202 16.93 -11.46 1.22
C VAL A 202 17.55 -11.10 -0.13
N ASP A 203 18.74 -11.62 -0.40
CA ASP A 203 19.35 -11.67 -1.73
C ASP A 203 18.90 -13.00 -2.38
N ALA A 204 17.90 -12.95 -3.22
CA ALA A 204 17.28 -14.13 -3.82
C ALA A 204 17.83 -14.43 -5.22
N ASP A 205 18.42 -13.46 -5.88
CA ASP A 205 19.09 -13.65 -7.18
C ASP A 205 20.59 -13.96 -7.05
N GLY A 206 21.16 -13.87 -5.83
CA GLY A 206 22.52 -14.29 -5.52
C GLY A 206 23.59 -13.32 -6.00
N ASN A 207 23.25 -12.06 -6.21
CA ASN A 207 24.19 -11.05 -6.71
C ASN A 207 24.99 -10.32 -5.60
N GLY A 208 24.79 -10.69 -4.33
CA GLY A 208 25.45 -10.14 -3.15
C GLY A 208 24.77 -8.89 -2.59
N LYS A 209 23.59 -8.53 -3.08
CA LYS A 209 22.78 -7.39 -2.62
C LYS A 209 21.35 -7.83 -2.31
N ARG A 210 20.71 -7.13 -1.39
CA ARG A 210 19.28 -7.35 -1.07
C ARG A 210 18.47 -6.22 -1.70
N ASP A 211 18.40 -6.18 -3.03
CA ASP A 211 17.86 -5.04 -3.79
C ASP A 211 16.35 -5.14 -3.97
N ILE A 212 15.58 -4.57 -3.05
CA ILE A 212 14.11 -4.52 -3.16
C ILE A 212 13.60 -3.43 -4.10
N TRP A 213 14.47 -2.59 -4.67
CA TRP A 213 14.11 -1.50 -5.59
C TRP A 213 14.14 -1.93 -7.05
N HIS A 214 15.15 -2.75 -7.44
CA HIS A 214 15.37 -3.14 -8.84
C HIS A 214 15.24 -4.66 -9.06
N SER A 215 15.38 -5.49 -8.00
CA SER A 215 15.23 -6.94 -8.05
C SER A 215 13.86 -7.37 -7.52
N VAL A 216 12.94 -7.74 -8.43
CA VAL A 216 11.64 -8.32 -8.05
C VAL A 216 11.82 -9.62 -7.25
N PRO A 217 12.74 -10.53 -7.59
CA PRO A 217 13.02 -11.70 -6.78
C PRO A 217 13.38 -11.38 -5.32
N ASP A 218 14.26 -10.41 -5.08
CA ASP A 218 14.66 -10.00 -3.73
C ASP A 218 13.49 -9.40 -2.95
N ALA A 219 12.71 -8.54 -3.60
CA ALA A 219 11.56 -7.91 -3.00
C ALA A 219 10.51 -8.94 -2.56
N LEU A 220 10.18 -9.91 -3.42
CA LEU A 220 9.22 -10.98 -3.11
C LEU A 220 9.76 -11.96 -2.06
N ALA A 221 11.04 -12.30 -2.13
CA ALA A 221 11.70 -13.16 -1.13
C ALA A 221 11.76 -12.48 0.24
N THR A 222 12.00 -11.16 0.28
CA THR A 222 11.97 -10.35 1.50
C THR A 222 10.57 -10.35 2.12
N ALA A 223 9.51 -10.22 1.31
CA ALA A 223 8.14 -10.34 1.78
C ALA A 223 7.82 -11.76 2.30
N ALA A 224 8.26 -12.79 1.58
CA ALA A 224 8.10 -14.17 1.98
C ALA A 224 8.81 -14.46 3.32
N ASN A 225 10.03 -13.97 3.50
CA ASN A 225 10.81 -14.14 4.73
C ASN A 225 10.13 -13.48 5.95
N LEU A 226 9.49 -12.31 5.76
CA LEU A 226 8.68 -11.70 6.82
C LEU A 226 7.53 -12.63 7.23
N LEU A 227 6.74 -13.12 6.28
CA LEU A 227 5.62 -14.01 6.58
C LEU A 227 6.09 -15.32 7.22
N HIS A 228 7.15 -15.95 6.66
CA HIS A 228 7.74 -17.17 7.18
C HIS A 228 8.21 -17.01 8.64
N LYS A 229 9.02 -15.99 8.92
CA LYS A 229 9.52 -15.73 10.29
C LYS A 229 8.42 -15.36 11.28
N ASN A 230 7.27 -14.89 10.81
CA ASN A 230 6.10 -14.60 11.65
C ASN A 230 5.10 -15.76 11.73
N GLY A 231 5.50 -16.96 11.31
CA GLY A 231 4.76 -18.20 11.56
C GLY A 231 3.73 -18.55 10.48
N TRP A 232 3.99 -18.20 9.23
CA TRP A 232 3.19 -18.65 8.08
C TRP A 232 3.11 -20.20 8.06
N GLU A 233 1.92 -20.71 7.94
CA GLU A 233 1.66 -22.16 7.84
C GLU A 233 1.49 -22.55 6.37
N ASN A 234 2.47 -23.30 5.87
CA ASN A 234 2.47 -23.79 4.49
C ASN A 234 1.25 -24.71 4.23
N GLY A 235 0.60 -24.51 3.08
CA GLY A 235 -0.55 -25.31 2.66
C GLY A 235 -1.85 -25.00 3.42
N ARG A 236 -1.84 -24.04 4.37
CA ARG A 236 -3.02 -23.53 5.07
C ARG A 236 -3.53 -22.25 4.41
N THR A 237 -4.85 -22.06 4.43
CA THR A 237 -5.47 -20.82 3.91
C THR A 237 -5.34 -19.65 4.89
N TRP A 238 -5.60 -18.44 4.42
CA TRP A 238 -5.77 -17.27 5.27
C TRP A 238 -7.16 -17.21 5.92
N GLY A 239 -8.17 -17.84 5.30
CA GLY A 239 -9.53 -17.83 5.79
C GLY A 239 -10.52 -18.48 4.83
N TYR A 240 -11.77 -18.49 5.24
CA TYR A 240 -12.88 -19.01 4.47
C TYR A 240 -14.04 -18.01 4.49
N GLU A 241 -14.60 -17.69 3.33
CA GLU A 241 -15.94 -17.12 3.26
C GLU A 241 -16.95 -18.15 3.77
N VAL A 242 -17.87 -17.73 4.65
CA VAL A 242 -18.87 -18.62 5.22
C VAL A 242 -20.25 -17.98 5.22
N VAL A 243 -21.27 -18.79 4.99
CA VAL A 243 -22.67 -18.47 5.27
C VAL A 243 -22.88 -18.68 6.77
N ALA A 244 -23.18 -17.61 7.47
CA ALA A 244 -23.43 -17.62 8.90
C ALA A 244 -24.89 -17.98 9.19
N PRO A 245 -25.19 -18.77 10.25
CA PRO A 245 -26.56 -18.98 10.69
C PRO A 245 -27.17 -17.69 11.25
N GLY A 246 -28.49 -17.59 11.34
CA GLY A 246 -29.16 -16.45 11.95
C GLY A 246 -28.65 -16.16 13.37
N ARG A 247 -28.53 -14.87 13.73
CA ARG A 247 -28.02 -14.40 15.02
C ARG A 247 -26.52 -14.70 15.27
N ALA A 248 -25.74 -14.88 14.22
CA ALA A 248 -24.30 -15.13 14.34
C ALA A 248 -23.49 -13.92 14.87
N GLY A 249 -24.06 -12.72 14.89
CA GLY A 249 -23.38 -11.50 15.35
C GLY A 249 -22.82 -11.59 16.77
N SER A 250 -23.48 -12.30 17.67
CA SER A 250 -23.01 -12.55 19.04
C SER A 250 -21.73 -13.41 19.12
N LEU A 251 -21.41 -14.11 18.04
CA LEU A 251 -20.22 -14.95 17.89
C LEU A 251 -19.06 -14.21 17.21
N ALA A 252 -19.28 -13.00 16.68
CA ALA A 252 -18.24 -12.19 16.06
C ALA A 252 -17.06 -11.98 17.02
N GLY A 253 -15.83 -12.15 16.52
CA GLY A 253 -14.60 -12.09 17.32
C GLY A 253 -14.28 -13.35 18.12
N LYS A 254 -15.17 -14.34 18.20
CA LYS A 254 -14.89 -15.61 18.88
C LYS A 254 -14.01 -16.50 18.00
N THR A 255 -13.12 -17.26 18.66
CA THR A 255 -12.24 -18.24 18.01
C THR A 255 -12.62 -19.66 18.42
N LYS A 256 -12.86 -20.51 17.43
CA LYS A 256 -13.21 -21.93 17.61
C LYS A 256 -12.49 -22.76 16.55
N THR A 257 -12.50 -24.07 16.69
CA THR A 257 -12.08 -24.97 15.60
C THR A 257 -13.10 -24.94 14.44
N ILE A 258 -12.65 -25.26 13.24
CA ILE A 258 -13.54 -25.37 12.08
C ILE A 258 -14.65 -26.37 12.34
N ALA A 259 -14.35 -27.52 12.99
CA ALA A 259 -15.37 -28.49 13.36
C ALA A 259 -16.45 -27.94 14.31
N GLU A 260 -16.06 -27.08 15.26
CA GLU A 260 -17.03 -26.40 16.15
C GLU A 260 -17.88 -25.37 15.40
N TRP A 261 -17.28 -24.63 14.44
CA TRP A 261 -18.03 -23.71 13.58
C TRP A 261 -19.05 -24.43 12.72
N GLU A 262 -18.70 -25.60 12.15
CA GLU A 262 -19.65 -26.43 11.39
C GLU A 262 -20.81 -26.90 12.26
N LYS A 263 -20.53 -27.35 13.49
CA LYS A 263 -21.59 -27.76 14.45
C LYS A 263 -22.52 -26.59 14.80
N LEU A 264 -22.06 -25.36 14.78
CA LEU A 264 -22.85 -24.16 14.98
C LEU A 264 -23.62 -23.73 13.70
N GLY A 265 -23.51 -24.47 12.61
CA GLY A 265 -24.25 -24.23 11.37
C GLY A 265 -23.52 -23.34 10.34
N PHE A 266 -22.26 -22.95 10.59
CA PHE A 266 -21.49 -22.23 9.59
C PHE A 266 -21.07 -23.16 8.44
N ARG A 267 -21.26 -22.73 7.20
CA ARG A 267 -20.97 -23.49 5.98
C ARG A 267 -20.22 -22.62 4.97
N ARG A 268 -19.42 -23.24 4.13
CA ARG A 268 -18.86 -22.53 2.97
C ARG A 268 -19.94 -22.36 1.89
N PRO A 269 -19.99 -21.22 1.17
CA PRO A 269 -20.91 -21.06 0.05
C PRO A 269 -20.77 -22.19 -0.97
N GLY A 270 -21.92 -22.68 -1.51
CA GLY A 270 -21.96 -23.79 -2.46
C GLY A 270 -21.62 -25.14 -1.84
N ASP A 271 -21.89 -25.31 -0.53
CA ASP A 271 -21.69 -26.55 0.25
C ASP A 271 -20.29 -27.18 0.13
N ARG A 272 -19.26 -26.32 -0.17
CA ARG A 272 -17.88 -26.74 -0.18
C ARG A 272 -17.44 -27.14 1.23
N GLY A 273 -16.77 -28.27 1.40
CA GLY A 273 -16.24 -28.70 2.69
C GLY A 273 -15.06 -27.83 3.15
N PHE A 274 -14.78 -27.87 4.43
CA PHE A 274 -13.53 -27.33 5.00
C PHE A 274 -12.44 -28.41 4.98
N LYS A 275 -11.23 -28.00 4.57
CA LYS A 275 -10.11 -28.94 4.42
C LYS A 275 -9.52 -29.38 5.77
N PHE A 276 -9.44 -28.47 6.74
CA PHE A 276 -8.78 -28.70 8.02
C PHE A 276 -9.74 -28.45 9.17
N LYS A 277 -10.31 -29.51 9.72
CA LYS A 277 -11.37 -29.46 10.76
C LYS A 277 -10.85 -29.03 12.15
N ASP A 278 -9.61 -29.33 12.44
CA ASP A 278 -8.89 -29.01 13.68
C ASP A 278 -8.34 -27.56 13.71
N GLU A 279 -8.29 -26.90 12.56
CA GLU A 279 -7.78 -25.54 12.44
C GLU A 279 -8.64 -24.56 13.23
N ARG A 280 -8.00 -23.67 13.97
CA ARG A 280 -8.69 -22.61 14.71
C ARG A 280 -8.91 -21.41 13.81
N ALA A 281 -10.12 -20.87 13.84
CA ALA A 281 -10.49 -19.69 13.08
C ALA A 281 -11.34 -18.73 13.91
N THR A 282 -11.20 -17.45 13.66
CA THR A 282 -11.96 -16.38 14.31
C THR A 282 -13.04 -15.87 13.36
N LEU A 283 -14.28 -15.79 13.82
CA LEU A 283 -15.37 -15.22 13.04
C LEU A 283 -15.20 -13.70 12.91
N LYS A 284 -15.20 -13.24 11.67
CA LYS A 284 -15.22 -11.81 11.32
C LYS A 284 -16.41 -11.53 10.42
N MET A 285 -17.15 -10.47 10.74
CA MET A 285 -18.28 -9.95 9.98
C MET A 285 -18.04 -8.46 9.72
N PRO A 286 -17.25 -8.10 8.69
CA PRO A 286 -16.74 -6.74 8.52
C PRO A 286 -17.83 -5.69 8.26
N ALA A 287 -18.96 -6.12 7.70
CA ALA A 287 -20.12 -5.26 7.43
C ALA A 287 -21.36 -5.68 8.27
N GLY A 288 -21.15 -6.38 9.40
CA GLY A 288 -22.22 -6.90 10.24
C GLY A 288 -22.97 -8.09 9.62
N GLU A 289 -24.17 -8.39 10.13
CA GLU A 289 -24.95 -9.56 9.74
C GLU A 289 -25.50 -9.49 8.30
N GLY A 290 -25.56 -8.31 7.69
CA GLY A 290 -26.02 -8.10 6.32
C GLY A 290 -24.97 -8.33 5.24
N GLY A 291 -23.74 -8.65 5.60
CA GLY A 291 -22.62 -8.80 4.67
C GLY A 291 -21.92 -10.15 4.75
N PRO A 292 -20.87 -10.36 3.93
CA PRO A 292 -20.04 -11.55 3.97
C PRO A 292 -19.43 -11.79 5.35
N ALA A 293 -19.45 -13.04 5.79
CA ALA A 293 -18.79 -13.50 7.01
C ALA A 293 -17.57 -14.34 6.65
N PHE A 294 -16.55 -14.28 7.52
CA PHE A 294 -15.28 -14.97 7.32
C PHE A 294 -14.86 -15.72 8.57
N LEU A 295 -14.34 -16.92 8.40
CA LEU A 295 -13.56 -17.63 9.41
C LEU A 295 -12.09 -17.42 9.10
N LEU A 296 -11.44 -16.56 9.88
CA LEU A 296 -10.06 -16.11 9.67
C LEU A 296 -9.10 -17.02 10.43
N THR A 297 -8.16 -17.62 9.71
CA THR A 297 -7.19 -18.58 10.26
C THR A 297 -5.89 -17.88 10.67
N LYS A 298 -4.90 -18.64 11.14
CA LYS A 298 -3.61 -18.12 11.58
C LYS A 298 -2.91 -17.31 10.49
N ASN A 299 -2.94 -17.75 9.23
CA ASN A 299 -2.27 -17.04 8.14
C ASN A 299 -2.82 -15.64 7.88
N PHE A 300 -4.09 -15.37 8.17
CA PHE A 300 -4.64 -14.01 8.16
C PHE A 300 -3.89 -13.09 9.14
N TYR A 301 -3.65 -13.57 10.34
CA TYR A 301 -2.93 -12.79 11.36
C TYR A 301 -1.44 -12.67 11.06
N VAL A 302 -0.87 -13.60 10.29
CA VAL A 302 0.48 -13.48 9.75
C VAL A 302 0.55 -12.37 8.68
N ILE A 303 -0.45 -12.29 7.78
CA ILE A 303 -0.55 -11.16 6.82
C ILE A 303 -0.63 -9.83 7.58
N LYS A 304 -1.35 -9.77 8.70
CA LYS A 304 -1.41 -8.57 9.56
C LYS A 304 -0.07 -8.16 10.18
N ARG A 305 0.96 -9.01 10.17
CA ARG A 305 2.33 -8.60 10.54
C ARG A 305 2.98 -7.71 9.49
N TYR A 306 2.50 -7.80 8.25
CA TYR A 306 2.90 -6.89 7.17
C TYR A 306 2.24 -5.51 7.35
N ASN A 307 0.92 -5.51 7.50
CA ASN A 307 0.11 -4.32 7.77
C ASN A 307 -1.04 -4.69 8.72
N ALA A 308 -1.16 -4.00 9.84
CA ALA A 308 -2.09 -4.33 10.92
C ALA A 308 -3.59 -4.16 10.57
N SER A 309 -3.92 -3.56 9.42
CA SER A 309 -5.30 -3.35 8.96
C SER A 309 -5.99 -4.66 8.59
N ASP A 310 -7.20 -4.88 9.11
CA ASP A 310 -8.06 -6.00 8.70
C ASP A 310 -8.43 -5.89 7.22
N ASN A 311 -8.73 -4.68 6.72
CA ASN A 311 -9.07 -4.44 5.32
C ASN A 311 -7.91 -4.82 4.39
N TYR A 312 -6.68 -4.48 4.79
CA TYR A 312 -5.49 -4.88 4.05
C TYR A 312 -5.36 -6.40 3.97
N ALA A 313 -5.43 -7.09 5.10
CA ALA A 313 -5.27 -8.54 5.15
C ALA A 313 -6.38 -9.28 4.40
N LEU A 314 -7.63 -8.81 4.47
CA LEU A 314 -8.74 -9.30 3.64
C LEU A 314 -8.48 -9.07 2.15
N GLY A 315 -8.01 -7.88 1.78
CA GLY A 315 -7.66 -7.55 0.40
C GLY A 315 -6.56 -8.44 -0.16
N VAL A 316 -5.49 -8.67 0.61
CA VAL A 316 -4.41 -9.60 0.23
C VAL A 316 -4.96 -11.01 0.03
N GLY A 317 -5.72 -11.53 0.99
CA GLY A 317 -6.29 -12.88 0.91
C GLY A 317 -7.23 -13.05 -0.28
N MET A 318 -8.17 -12.13 -0.46
CA MET A 318 -9.14 -12.17 -1.56
C MET A 318 -8.49 -12.01 -2.94
N LEU A 319 -7.48 -11.14 -3.07
CA LEU A 319 -6.74 -11.00 -4.32
C LEU A 319 -5.93 -12.26 -4.62
N ALA A 320 -5.27 -12.85 -3.62
CA ALA A 320 -4.53 -14.09 -3.76
C ALA A 320 -5.43 -15.24 -4.23
N ASP A 321 -6.63 -15.38 -3.66
CA ASP A 321 -7.62 -16.38 -4.10
C ASP A 321 -8.01 -16.19 -5.57
N GLN A 322 -8.24 -14.94 -6.03
CA GLN A 322 -8.59 -14.68 -7.43
C GLN A 322 -7.41 -14.88 -8.37
N LEU A 323 -6.19 -14.58 -7.97
CA LEU A 323 -4.97 -14.94 -8.71
C LEU A 323 -4.83 -16.46 -8.85
N GLY A 324 -5.22 -17.21 -7.82
CA GLY A 324 -5.29 -18.66 -7.80
C GLY A 324 -6.49 -19.27 -8.54
N GLY A 325 -7.35 -18.45 -9.17
CA GLY A 325 -8.46 -18.91 -10.01
C GLY A 325 -9.85 -18.85 -9.37
N SER A 326 -9.99 -18.35 -8.14
CA SER A 326 -11.30 -18.10 -7.54
C SER A 326 -12.07 -17.00 -8.30
N THR A 327 -13.40 -17.13 -8.35
CA THR A 327 -14.30 -16.12 -8.94
C THR A 327 -14.59 -14.94 -8.01
N GLY A 328 -14.03 -14.94 -6.79
CA GLY A 328 -14.28 -13.95 -5.74
C GLY A 328 -15.34 -14.39 -4.74
N LEU A 329 -15.89 -13.44 -3.97
CA LEU A 329 -16.94 -13.71 -2.99
C LEU A 329 -18.23 -14.15 -3.67
N VAL A 330 -18.96 -15.05 -3.00
CA VAL A 330 -20.30 -15.47 -3.39
C VAL A 330 -21.35 -14.55 -2.78
N GLN A 331 -21.14 -14.13 -1.54
CA GLN A 331 -22.04 -13.20 -0.85
C GLN A 331 -21.76 -11.75 -1.24
N SER A 332 -22.82 -10.96 -1.33
CA SER A 332 -22.72 -9.54 -1.68
C SER A 332 -22.49 -8.67 -0.45
N TRP A 333 -21.74 -7.58 -0.61
CA TRP A 333 -21.66 -6.53 0.38
C TRP A 333 -22.97 -5.74 0.47
N PRO A 334 -23.37 -5.23 1.66
CA PRO A 334 -24.59 -4.42 1.85
C PRO A 334 -24.36 -2.98 1.35
N ARG A 335 -24.21 -2.84 0.04
CA ARG A 335 -24.01 -1.53 -0.60
C ARG A 335 -25.33 -0.75 -0.61
N PRO A 336 -25.26 0.60 -0.66
CA PRO A 336 -26.43 1.42 -0.94
C PRO A 336 -27.12 0.97 -2.23
N GLU A 337 -28.44 1.13 -2.27
CA GLU A 337 -29.22 0.80 -3.48
C GLU A 337 -28.68 1.57 -4.71
N GLY A 338 -28.56 0.90 -5.83
CA GLY A 338 -28.01 1.47 -7.07
C GLY A 338 -26.47 1.58 -7.13
N ALA A 339 -25.75 1.36 -6.04
CA ALA A 339 -24.29 1.41 -6.05
C ALA A 339 -23.69 0.30 -6.93
N LEU A 340 -22.67 0.68 -7.70
CA LEU A 340 -21.91 -0.22 -8.57
C LEU A 340 -20.82 -0.96 -7.78
N ASP A 341 -20.63 -2.23 -8.07
CA ASP A 341 -19.46 -2.98 -7.61
C ASP A 341 -18.26 -2.81 -8.57
N ALA A 342 -17.11 -3.40 -8.20
CA ALA A 342 -15.89 -3.31 -9.00
C ALA A 342 -16.06 -3.93 -10.40
N LYS A 343 -16.79 -5.04 -10.52
CA LYS A 343 -17.01 -5.71 -11.81
C LYS A 343 -17.91 -4.87 -12.71
N GLU A 344 -18.95 -4.27 -12.15
CA GLU A 344 -19.87 -3.38 -12.86
C GLU A 344 -19.16 -2.10 -13.35
N LYS A 345 -18.31 -1.49 -12.50
CA LYS A 345 -17.47 -0.33 -12.89
C LYS A 345 -16.53 -0.67 -14.04
N PHE A 346 -15.86 -1.81 -13.95
CA PHE A 346 -14.99 -2.32 -15.00
C PHE A 346 -15.76 -2.62 -16.29
N GLU A 347 -16.96 -3.22 -16.20
CA GLU A 347 -17.82 -3.50 -17.36
C GLU A 347 -18.28 -2.22 -18.06
N ILE A 348 -18.69 -1.19 -17.34
CA ILE A 348 -19.03 0.13 -17.92
C ILE A 348 -17.88 0.63 -18.76
N GLN A 349 -16.67 0.69 -18.21
CA GLN A 349 -15.49 1.22 -18.89
C GLN A 349 -15.09 0.37 -20.11
N SER A 350 -15.18 -0.96 -19.98
CA SER A 350 -14.90 -1.90 -21.07
C SER A 350 -15.87 -1.70 -22.25
N ARG A 351 -17.16 -1.56 -21.96
CA ARG A 351 -18.19 -1.35 -22.98
C ARG A 351 -18.06 0.00 -23.67
N LEU A 352 -17.79 1.07 -22.90
CA LEU A 352 -17.51 2.39 -23.48
C LEU A 352 -16.29 2.36 -24.40
N LYS A 353 -15.26 1.59 -24.05
CA LYS A 353 -14.07 1.40 -24.90
C LYS A 353 -14.40 0.61 -26.16
N ALA A 354 -15.12 -0.49 -26.04
CA ALA A 354 -15.54 -1.32 -27.18
C ALA A 354 -16.42 -0.54 -28.17
N LEU A 355 -17.25 0.40 -27.69
CA LEU A 355 -18.09 1.29 -28.47
C LEU A 355 -17.35 2.52 -29.01
N GLY A 356 -16.05 2.69 -28.71
CA GLY A 356 -15.23 3.80 -29.22
C GLY A 356 -15.38 5.13 -28.48
N TYR A 357 -16.10 5.18 -27.35
CA TYR A 357 -16.26 6.39 -26.56
C TYR A 357 -15.11 6.62 -25.56
N TYR A 358 -14.40 5.56 -25.14
CA TYR A 358 -13.31 5.62 -24.18
C TYR A 358 -11.99 5.10 -24.77
N SER A 359 -10.94 5.90 -24.72
CA SER A 359 -9.61 5.53 -25.24
C SER A 359 -8.60 5.12 -24.18
N GLY A 360 -8.91 5.40 -22.90
CA GLY A 360 -8.02 5.11 -21.79
C GLY A 360 -7.87 3.63 -21.46
N GLU A 361 -7.15 3.36 -20.37
CA GLU A 361 -7.01 2.01 -19.82
C GLU A 361 -8.28 1.60 -19.06
N VAL A 362 -8.69 0.34 -19.26
CA VAL A 362 -9.85 -0.22 -18.53
C VAL A 362 -9.37 -0.73 -17.18
N ASP A 363 -9.41 0.13 -16.18
CA ASP A 363 -8.91 -0.11 -14.81
C ASP A 363 -10.03 -0.16 -13.74
N GLY A 364 -11.28 0.09 -14.16
CA GLY A 364 -12.43 0.19 -13.25
C GLY A 364 -12.53 1.51 -12.50
N ASN A 365 -11.59 2.44 -12.70
CA ASN A 365 -11.63 3.77 -12.11
C ASN A 365 -12.39 4.73 -13.03
N LEU A 366 -13.65 5.03 -12.66
CA LEU A 366 -14.53 5.88 -13.46
C LEU A 366 -14.27 7.38 -13.19
N GLY A 367 -13.02 7.83 -13.45
CA GLY A 367 -12.59 9.22 -13.34
C GLY A 367 -13.08 10.11 -14.48
N SER A 368 -12.47 11.30 -14.65
CA SER A 368 -12.88 12.33 -15.61
C SER A 368 -12.97 11.81 -17.06
N GLY A 369 -11.99 11.03 -17.51
CA GLY A 369 -12.02 10.44 -18.85
C GLY A 369 -13.21 9.49 -19.09
N SER A 370 -13.59 8.72 -18.06
CA SER A 370 -14.77 7.85 -18.11
C SER A 370 -16.07 8.68 -18.09
N LYS A 371 -16.13 9.76 -17.31
CA LYS A 371 -17.29 10.68 -17.29
C LYS A 371 -17.52 11.32 -18.66
N THR A 372 -16.46 11.81 -19.31
CA THR A 372 -16.54 12.34 -20.69
C THR A 372 -17.05 11.29 -21.67
N ALA A 373 -16.59 10.05 -21.55
CA ALA A 373 -17.05 8.95 -22.40
C ALA A 373 -18.54 8.59 -22.15
N ILE A 374 -18.99 8.62 -20.88
CA ILE A 374 -20.39 8.43 -20.51
C ILE A 374 -21.27 9.53 -21.11
N GLU A 375 -20.87 10.78 -21.00
CA GLU A 375 -21.58 11.93 -21.56
C GLU A 375 -21.74 11.79 -23.08
N ALA A 376 -20.66 11.48 -23.81
CA ALA A 376 -20.69 11.27 -25.24
C ALA A 376 -21.63 10.12 -25.64
N PHE A 377 -21.59 9.00 -24.93
CA PHE A 377 -22.49 7.87 -25.13
C PHE A 377 -23.96 8.25 -24.91
N MET A 378 -24.28 8.90 -23.77
CA MET A 378 -25.64 9.32 -23.42
C MET A 378 -26.20 10.28 -24.46
N LYS A 379 -25.42 11.28 -24.89
CA LYS A 379 -25.79 12.25 -25.95
C LYS A 379 -26.10 11.53 -27.24
N ARG A 380 -25.25 10.57 -27.66
CA ARG A 380 -25.46 9.80 -28.92
C ARG A 380 -26.71 8.93 -28.89
N LYS A 381 -27.08 8.41 -27.70
CA LYS A 381 -28.25 7.57 -27.48
C LYS A 381 -29.51 8.33 -27.12
N GLY A 382 -29.46 9.66 -27.01
CA GLY A 382 -30.61 10.48 -26.59
C GLY A 382 -31.06 10.19 -25.17
N LEU A 383 -30.14 9.79 -24.27
CA LEU A 383 -30.45 9.53 -22.86
C LEU A 383 -30.36 10.84 -22.07
N ASN A 384 -31.39 11.10 -21.26
CA ASN A 384 -31.46 12.25 -20.36
C ASN A 384 -30.89 11.90 -18.99
N GLY A 385 -30.39 12.89 -18.26
CA GLY A 385 -29.86 12.77 -16.90
C GLY A 385 -28.40 13.17 -16.78
N GLU A 386 -27.88 13.14 -15.55
CA GLU A 386 -26.48 13.43 -15.27
C GLU A 386 -25.58 12.30 -15.81
N PRO A 387 -24.40 12.61 -16.38
CA PRO A 387 -23.47 11.61 -16.92
C PRO A 387 -22.69 10.89 -15.83
N GLU A 388 -23.43 10.32 -14.87
CA GLU A 388 -22.85 9.58 -13.73
C GLU A 388 -22.94 8.06 -13.95
N PRO A 389 -21.90 7.32 -13.49
CA PRO A 389 -21.91 5.88 -13.54
C PRO A 389 -23.07 5.31 -12.71
N SER A 390 -23.91 4.47 -13.32
CA SER A 390 -25.08 3.89 -12.64
C SER A 390 -25.44 2.52 -13.21
N LYS A 391 -26.24 1.76 -12.48
CA LYS A 391 -26.80 0.49 -12.96
C LYS A 391 -27.71 0.69 -14.19
N THR A 392 -28.44 1.80 -14.22
CA THR A 392 -29.26 2.16 -15.40
C THR A 392 -28.39 2.40 -16.62
N LEU A 393 -27.30 3.18 -16.48
CA LEU A 393 -26.33 3.36 -17.56
C LEU A 393 -25.75 2.01 -18.05
N LEU A 394 -25.38 1.14 -17.11
CA LEU A 394 -24.84 -0.19 -17.44
C LEU A 394 -25.87 -1.02 -18.25
N GLN A 395 -27.15 -0.97 -17.88
CA GLN A 395 -28.21 -1.63 -18.66
C GLN A 395 -28.31 -1.08 -20.09
N HIS A 396 -28.17 0.25 -20.29
CA HIS A 396 -28.14 0.84 -21.64
C HIS A 396 -26.88 0.42 -22.42
N LEU A 397 -25.74 0.29 -21.76
CA LEU A 397 -24.49 -0.17 -22.38
C LEU A 397 -24.53 -1.68 -22.76
N ARG A 398 -25.36 -2.47 -22.11
CA ARG A 398 -25.53 -3.91 -22.40
C ARG A 398 -26.43 -4.19 -23.61
N ARG A 399 -27.25 -3.21 -24.01
CA ARG A 399 -28.16 -3.25 -25.18
C ARG A 399 -27.45 -2.78 -26.45
#